data_d5752d3c207871b1b683ad590c41b17d
#
_entry.id   d5752d3c207871b1b683ad590c41b17d
#
_cell.length_a   1.000
_cell.length_b   1.000
_cell.length_c   1.000
_cell.angle_alpha   90.00
_cell.angle_beta   90.00
_cell.angle_gamma   90.00
#
_symmetry.space_group_name_H-M   'P 1'
#
loop_
_entity.id
_entity.type
_entity.pdbx_description
1 polymer ?
#
loop_
_entity_poly.entity_id
_entity_poly.type
_entity_poly.pdbx_seq_one_letter_code
_entity_poly.pdbx_strand_id
1 'polypeptide(L)'
;MSHFTVLVVDTNNEKSVDEWMEPFYEGLEKDRISDWGVQDTLKYLKDHNVDFPYDYVNETNLEEYLAVVKNEGFDISEHDNEGNLYYFGNKDAKWDWYEIGGRWSGMLKKLDGTRCDECEVKDLDLSLDKDMYEKAKRFWEVVVDKQPLKDGEYADGFTSWYKDSYYKDTFGDKETFAKDRASLSTLAMLLDGEWHEQGKMGWFGMSDTTSDSLKEYTKFFNKTLEELKETHPHATVTLVDCHI
;
A
#
# COMPACT_ATOMS: atom_id res chain seq x y z
N MET A 1 -4.23 -12.13 -3.35
CA MET A 1 -3.36 -11.69 -2.25
C MET A 1 -2.35 -10.72 -2.83
N SER A 2 -2.27 -9.54 -2.27
CA SER A 2 -1.44 -8.44 -2.79
C SER A 2 -0.18 -8.33 -1.95
N HIS A 3 0.96 -8.09 -2.61
CA HIS A 3 2.22 -7.81 -1.95
C HIS A 3 2.72 -6.43 -2.35
N PHE A 4 3.34 -5.74 -1.44
CA PHE A 4 3.92 -4.41 -1.68
C PHE A 4 5.11 -4.14 -0.78
N THR A 5 5.97 -3.22 -1.21
CA THR A 5 7.18 -2.86 -0.48
C THR A 5 6.94 -1.68 0.44
N VAL A 6 7.51 -1.76 1.64
CA VAL A 6 7.60 -0.66 2.60
C VAL A 6 9.06 -0.46 3.00
N LEU A 7 9.51 0.78 3.02
CA LEU A 7 10.79 1.15 3.64
C LEU A 7 10.53 1.63 5.05
N VAL A 8 10.89 0.85 6.05
CA VAL A 8 10.84 1.26 7.45
C VAL A 8 12.11 2.02 7.78
N VAL A 9 11.96 3.22 8.34
CA VAL A 9 13.07 4.13 8.69
C VAL A 9 12.97 4.45 10.17
N ASP A 10 14.00 4.09 10.93
CA ASP A 10 14.16 4.43 12.34
C ASP A 10 15.35 5.38 12.50
N THR A 11 15.06 6.66 12.76
CA THR A 11 16.11 7.70 12.85
C THR A 11 16.93 7.59 14.11
N ASN A 12 16.39 7.01 15.17
CA ASN A 12 17.03 6.93 16.48
C ASN A 12 17.51 5.52 16.85
N ASN A 13 17.14 4.50 16.05
CA ASN A 13 17.39 3.08 16.34
C ASN A 13 16.82 2.65 17.70
N GLU A 14 15.62 3.14 18.01
CA GLU A 14 14.98 2.92 19.32
C GLU A 14 14.04 1.73 19.35
N LYS A 15 13.51 1.31 18.18
CA LYS A 15 12.49 0.27 18.07
C LYS A 15 12.86 -0.78 17.05
N SER A 16 12.33 -1.96 17.24
CA SER A 16 12.34 -3.03 16.24
C SER A 16 11.39 -2.71 15.08
N VAL A 17 11.56 -3.38 13.95
CA VAL A 17 10.63 -3.31 12.82
C VAL A 17 9.21 -3.71 13.25
N ASP A 18 9.08 -4.75 14.09
CA ASP A 18 7.79 -5.20 14.64
C ASP A 18 7.08 -4.07 15.41
N GLU A 19 7.79 -3.36 16.28
CA GLU A 19 7.22 -2.26 17.06
C GLU A 19 6.79 -1.07 16.21
N TRP A 20 7.49 -0.81 15.08
CA TRP A 20 7.09 0.22 14.12
C TRP A 20 5.90 -0.20 13.28
N MET A 21 5.83 -1.48 12.88
CA MET A 21 4.80 -2.01 12.00
C MET A 21 3.48 -2.31 12.74
N GLU A 22 3.54 -2.73 14.01
CA GLU A 22 2.38 -3.14 14.81
C GLU A 22 1.17 -2.19 14.72
N PRO A 23 1.30 -0.84 14.80
CA PRO A 23 0.16 0.07 14.74
C PRO A 23 -0.70 -0.06 13.47
N PHE A 24 -0.13 -0.62 12.41
CA PHE A 24 -0.75 -0.75 11.08
C PHE A 24 -1.21 -2.18 10.75
N TYR A 25 -1.12 -3.09 11.72
CA TYR A 25 -1.58 -4.47 11.57
C TYR A 25 -3.12 -4.52 11.50
N GLU A 26 -3.68 -5.21 10.50
CA GLU A 26 -5.13 -5.28 10.32
C GLU A 26 -5.87 -6.02 11.45
N GLY A 27 -5.20 -6.99 12.09
CA GLY A 27 -5.76 -7.77 13.19
C GLY A 27 -5.84 -7.03 14.54
N LEU A 28 -5.46 -5.74 14.61
CA LEU A 28 -5.66 -4.96 15.84
C LEU A 28 -7.12 -4.53 15.98
N GLU A 29 -7.72 -4.85 17.12
CA GLU A 29 -9.09 -4.49 17.49
C GLU A 29 -9.10 -3.22 18.36
N LYS A 30 -8.49 -2.13 17.88
CA LYS A 30 -8.35 -0.87 18.65
C LYS A 30 -9.46 0.15 18.42
N ASP A 31 -10.14 0.06 17.30
CA ASP A 31 -11.12 1.04 16.86
C ASP A 31 -12.50 0.42 16.72
N ARG A 32 -13.53 1.14 17.19
CA ARG A 32 -14.92 0.82 16.86
C ARG A 32 -15.25 1.37 15.49
N ILE A 33 -15.51 0.49 14.53
CA ILE A 33 -15.72 0.83 13.13
C ILE A 33 -17.17 0.59 12.77
N SER A 34 -17.81 1.54 12.07
CA SER A 34 -19.17 1.36 11.55
C SER A 34 -19.15 0.27 10.47
N ASP A 35 -19.94 -0.76 10.67
CA ASP A 35 -20.13 -1.86 9.71
C ASP A 35 -21.36 -1.60 8.84
N TRP A 36 -22.54 -1.61 9.47
CA TRP A 36 -23.80 -1.35 8.81
C TRP A 36 -24.61 -0.28 9.51
N GLY A 37 -24.97 0.79 8.78
CA GLY A 37 -25.92 1.79 9.26
C GLY A 37 -27.33 1.19 9.31
N VAL A 38 -28.15 1.63 10.27
CA VAL A 38 -29.53 1.15 10.44
C VAL A 38 -30.36 1.29 9.15
N GLN A 39 -30.19 2.36 8.38
CA GLN A 39 -30.91 2.59 7.13
C GLN A 39 -30.51 1.60 6.02
N ASP A 40 -29.21 1.28 5.94
CA ASP A 40 -28.69 0.33 4.97
C ASP A 40 -29.17 -1.08 5.31
N THR A 41 -29.20 -1.44 6.60
CA THR A 41 -29.71 -2.72 7.07
C THR A 41 -31.22 -2.86 6.83
N LEU A 42 -32.02 -1.84 7.15
CA LEU A 42 -33.44 -1.84 6.86
C LEU A 42 -33.75 -1.97 5.36
N LYS A 43 -32.94 -1.30 4.53
CA LYS A 43 -33.02 -1.46 3.07
C LYS A 43 -32.68 -2.88 2.65
N TYR A 44 -31.62 -3.48 3.19
CA TYR A 44 -31.25 -4.87 2.94
C TYR A 44 -32.40 -5.82 3.26
N LEU A 45 -32.99 -5.71 4.46
CA LEU A 45 -34.16 -6.56 4.87
C LEU A 45 -35.30 -6.45 3.88
N LYS A 46 -35.62 -5.24 3.46
CA LYS A 46 -36.68 -4.98 2.49
C LYS A 46 -36.40 -5.58 1.11
N ASP A 47 -35.17 -5.38 0.61
CA ASP A 47 -34.76 -5.88 -0.71
C ASP A 47 -34.70 -7.41 -0.75
N HIS A 48 -34.52 -8.07 0.39
CA HIS A 48 -34.49 -9.53 0.52
C HIS A 48 -35.83 -10.13 1.01
N ASN A 49 -36.90 -9.32 1.09
CA ASN A 49 -38.24 -9.71 1.57
C ASN A 49 -38.22 -10.34 2.97
N VAL A 50 -37.34 -9.86 3.85
CA VAL A 50 -37.30 -10.26 5.26
C VAL A 50 -38.37 -9.49 6.00
N ASP A 51 -39.17 -10.22 6.79
CA ASP A 51 -40.32 -9.64 7.51
C ASP A 51 -39.85 -8.86 8.74
N PHE A 52 -39.81 -7.54 8.59
CA PHE A 52 -39.61 -6.59 9.66
C PHE A 52 -40.54 -5.41 9.44
N PRO A 53 -41.54 -5.22 10.34
CA PRO A 53 -42.69 -4.37 10.05
C PRO A 53 -42.46 -2.88 10.15
N TYR A 54 -41.25 -2.44 10.49
CA TYR A 54 -40.93 -1.04 10.75
C TYR A 54 -39.96 -0.46 9.71
N ASP A 55 -40.16 0.78 9.33
CA ASP A 55 -39.22 1.56 8.49
C ASP A 55 -38.20 2.33 9.32
N TYR A 56 -38.15 2.09 10.65
CA TYR A 56 -37.24 2.74 11.59
C TYR A 56 -36.93 1.83 12.78
N VAL A 57 -35.82 2.11 13.45
CA VAL A 57 -35.42 1.46 14.70
C VAL A 57 -35.38 2.49 15.81
N ASN A 58 -35.84 2.09 17.00
CA ASN A 58 -35.79 2.87 18.24
C ASN A 58 -35.78 1.92 19.46
N GLU A 59 -35.69 2.48 20.66
CA GLU A 59 -35.62 1.70 21.90
C GLU A 59 -36.76 0.64 22.06
N THR A 60 -37.91 0.83 21.45
CA THR A 60 -39.06 -0.08 21.64
C THR A 60 -39.04 -1.29 20.71
N ASN A 61 -38.34 -1.21 19.56
CA ASN A 61 -38.26 -2.30 18.58
C ASN A 61 -36.81 -2.75 18.30
N LEU A 62 -35.81 -2.21 19.03
CA LEU A 62 -34.40 -2.53 18.84
C LEU A 62 -34.13 -4.03 19.03
N GLU A 63 -34.66 -4.66 20.07
CA GLU A 63 -34.43 -6.09 20.33
C GLU A 63 -35.01 -6.97 19.19
N GLU A 64 -36.21 -6.63 18.69
CA GLU A 64 -36.81 -7.32 17.57
C GLU A 64 -36.01 -7.15 16.29
N TYR A 65 -35.55 -5.92 16.01
CA TYR A 65 -34.65 -5.63 14.89
C TYR A 65 -33.35 -6.44 14.98
N LEU A 66 -32.64 -6.41 16.11
CA LEU A 66 -31.42 -7.16 16.31
C LEU A 66 -31.61 -8.67 16.16
N ALA A 67 -32.74 -9.21 16.61
CA ALA A 67 -33.04 -10.62 16.40
C ALA A 67 -33.21 -10.96 14.91
N VAL A 68 -33.90 -10.10 14.15
CA VAL A 68 -34.08 -10.29 12.71
C VAL A 68 -32.74 -10.21 11.97
N VAL A 69 -31.95 -9.16 12.18
CA VAL A 69 -30.68 -9.01 11.46
C VAL A 69 -29.67 -10.09 11.82
N LYS A 70 -29.67 -10.58 13.08
CA LYS A 70 -28.86 -11.74 13.48
C LYS A 70 -29.23 -12.99 12.70
N ASN A 71 -30.54 -13.23 12.48
CA ASN A 71 -30.99 -14.38 11.71
C ASN A 71 -30.57 -14.29 10.24
N GLU A 72 -30.36 -13.09 9.72
CA GLU A 72 -29.83 -12.83 8.38
C GLU A 72 -28.29 -12.92 8.31
N GLY A 73 -27.62 -13.25 9.43
CA GLY A 73 -26.20 -13.50 9.48
C GLY A 73 -25.33 -12.27 9.83
N PHE A 74 -25.93 -11.14 10.21
CA PHE A 74 -25.17 -9.98 10.68
C PHE A 74 -24.60 -10.21 12.07
N ASP A 75 -23.41 -9.71 12.33
CA ASP A 75 -22.84 -9.62 13.67
C ASP A 75 -23.49 -8.47 14.43
N ILE A 76 -24.15 -8.79 15.52
CA ILE A 76 -24.83 -7.82 16.40
C ILE A 76 -24.12 -7.64 17.73
N SER A 77 -22.90 -8.17 17.90
CA SER A 77 -22.15 -8.10 19.16
C SER A 77 -21.89 -6.67 19.61
N GLU A 78 -21.70 -5.77 18.64
CA GLU A 78 -21.51 -4.34 18.84
C GLU A 78 -22.55 -3.54 18.07
N HIS A 79 -23.41 -2.83 18.78
CA HIS A 79 -24.45 -1.97 18.22
C HIS A 79 -24.67 -0.75 19.11
N ASP A 80 -25.36 0.27 18.58
CA ASP A 80 -25.88 1.40 19.38
C ASP A 80 -27.40 1.30 19.59
N ASN A 81 -27.93 2.24 20.35
CA ASN A 81 -29.37 2.29 20.64
C ASN A 81 -30.23 2.70 19.44
N GLU A 82 -29.60 3.13 18.35
CA GLU A 82 -30.25 3.50 17.09
C GLU A 82 -30.29 2.32 16.11
N GLY A 83 -29.60 1.20 16.44
CA GLY A 83 -29.54 0.00 15.64
C GLY A 83 -28.41 -0.02 14.60
N ASN A 84 -27.46 0.91 14.66
CA ASN A 84 -26.27 0.82 13.84
C ASN A 84 -25.36 -0.28 14.37
N LEU A 85 -24.79 -1.08 13.46
CA LEU A 85 -23.88 -2.17 13.79
C LEU A 85 -22.44 -1.72 13.63
N TYR A 86 -21.57 -2.27 14.45
CA TYR A 86 -20.14 -1.96 14.48
C TYR A 86 -19.32 -3.23 14.65
N TYR A 87 -18.06 -3.14 14.28
CA TYR A 87 -17.05 -4.13 14.64
C TYR A 87 -15.81 -3.44 15.22
N PHE A 88 -14.98 -4.19 15.92
CA PHE A 88 -13.66 -3.70 16.34
C PHE A 88 -12.63 -4.07 15.29
N GLY A 89 -11.77 -3.13 14.95
CA GLY A 89 -10.72 -3.31 13.96
C GLY A 89 -9.67 -2.20 14.07
N ASN A 90 -8.87 -2.06 13.04
CA ASN A 90 -7.84 -1.03 12.95
C ASN A 90 -8.12 -0.11 11.75
N LYS A 91 -8.48 1.16 12.01
CA LYS A 91 -8.71 2.16 10.95
C LYS A 91 -7.45 2.50 10.17
N ASP A 92 -6.29 2.29 10.79
CA ASP A 92 -4.98 2.55 10.19
C ASP A 92 -4.39 1.29 9.56
N ALA A 93 -5.16 0.20 9.43
CA ALA A 93 -4.71 -1.05 8.85
C ALA A 93 -4.08 -0.87 7.48
N LYS A 94 -2.92 -1.48 7.29
CA LYS A 94 -2.14 -1.44 6.06
C LYS A 94 -1.67 -2.82 5.61
N TRP A 95 -1.56 -3.81 6.52
CA TRP A 95 -1.00 -5.12 6.26
C TRP A 95 -1.58 -6.19 7.19
N ASP A 96 -1.61 -7.46 6.73
CA ASP A 96 -2.02 -8.64 7.49
C ASP A 96 -0.83 -9.52 7.94
N TRP A 97 0.24 -9.60 7.15
CA TRP A 97 1.54 -10.15 7.54
C TRP A 97 2.66 -9.49 6.73
N TYR A 98 3.91 -9.63 7.18
CA TYR A 98 5.06 -9.14 6.45
C TYR A 98 6.31 -9.99 6.66
N GLU A 99 7.29 -9.80 5.78
CA GLU A 99 8.61 -10.42 5.87
C GLU A 99 9.69 -9.37 5.52
N ILE A 100 10.80 -9.34 6.28
CA ILE A 100 11.93 -8.47 5.97
C ILE A 100 12.54 -8.96 4.65
N GLY A 101 12.67 -8.05 3.67
CA GLY A 101 13.12 -8.34 2.33
C GLY A 101 12.09 -9.11 1.49
N GLY A 102 11.70 -10.29 1.92
CA GLY A 102 10.73 -11.16 1.26
C GLY A 102 10.99 -11.33 -0.24
N ARG A 103 10.01 -11.03 -1.08
CA ARG A 103 10.11 -11.09 -2.55
C ARG A 103 11.12 -10.11 -3.14
N TRP A 104 11.45 -9.06 -2.42
CA TRP A 104 12.37 -8.01 -2.83
C TRP A 104 13.70 -8.05 -2.07
N SER A 105 14.02 -9.21 -1.46
CA SER A 105 15.28 -9.37 -0.74
C SER A 105 16.48 -8.94 -1.59
N GLY A 106 17.36 -8.13 -1.02
CA GLY A 106 18.50 -7.52 -1.68
C GLY A 106 18.16 -6.32 -2.59
N MET A 107 16.98 -5.72 -2.45
CA MET A 107 16.61 -4.52 -3.22
C MET A 107 17.45 -3.30 -2.79
N LEU A 108 17.77 -3.18 -1.49
CA LEU A 108 18.65 -2.13 -1.01
C LEU A 108 20.07 -2.39 -1.47
N LYS A 109 20.72 -1.37 -2.02
CA LYS A 109 22.12 -1.41 -2.47
C LYS A 109 22.96 -0.49 -1.62
N LYS A 110 24.11 -0.97 -1.14
CA LYS A 110 25.10 -0.18 -0.41
C LYS A 110 26.11 0.47 -1.35
N LEU A 111 26.79 1.49 -0.86
CA LEU A 111 27.88 2.20 -1.57
C LEU A 111 29.04 1.27 -1.95
N ASP A 112 29.27 0.19 -1.21
CA ASP A 112 30.29 -0.83 -1.52
C ASP A 112 29.83 -1.85 -2.60
N GLY A 113 28.60 -1.71 -3.09
CA GLY A 113 27.97 -2.57 -4.10
C GLY A 113 27.30 -3.80 -3.54
N THR A 114 27.36 -4.07 -2.24
CA THR A 114 26.62 -5.18 -1.61
C THR A 114 25.12 -4.89 -1.58
N ARG A 115 24.30 -5.94 -1.58
CA ARG A 115 22.84 -5.84 -1.46
C ARG A 115 22.40 -6.38 -0.11
N CYS A 116 21.37 -5.76 0.45
CA CYS A 116 20.85 -6.09 1.77
C CYS A 116 19.36 -5.77 1.87
N ASP A 117 18.76 -6.20 2.96
CA ASP A 117 17.38 -5.86 3.33
C ASP A 117 17.36 -4.83 4.48
N GLU A 118 18.52 -4.62 5.11
CA GLU A 118 18.70 -3.64 6.18
C GLU A 118 20.09 -3.03 6.10
N CYS A 119 20.19 -1.71 6.32
CA CYS A 119 21.47 -1.00 6.45
C CYS A 119 21.27 0.36 7.12
N GLU A 120 22.39 1.00 7.49
CA GLU A 120 22.37 2.41 7.86
C GLU A 120 22.20 3.31 6.62
N VAL A 121 21.45 4.40 6.77
CA VAL A 121 21.17 5.36 5.68
C VAL A 121 22.46 5.88 5.01
N LYS A 122 23.54 6.10 5.78
CA LYS A 122 24.84 6.55 5.22
C LYS A 122 25.42 5.57 4.20
N ASP A 123 25.15 4.27 4.38
CA ASP A 123 25.70 3.21 3.54
C ASP A 123 24.84 2.97 2.28
N LEU A 124 23.61 3.49 2.23
CA LEU A 124 22.66 3.28 1.14
C LEU A 124 23.13 4.01 -0.14
N ASP A 125 23.22 3.28 -1.24
CA ASP A 125 23.48 3.83 -2.58
C ASP A 125 22.17 4.30 -3.23
N LEU A 126 21.97 5.61 -3.29
CA LEU A 126 20.81 6.24 -3.94
C LEU A 126 21.05 6.54 -5.42
N SER A 127 22.17 6.11 -5.99
CA SER A 127 22.43 6.27 -7.42
C SER A 127 21.49 5.40 -8.26
N LEU A 128 21.22 5.85 -9.48
CA LEU A 128 20.40 5.09 -10.40
C LEU A 128 21.03 3.73 -10.72
N ASP A 129 20.23 2.66 -10.68
CA ASP A 129 20.63 1.35 -11.18
C ASP A 129 20.75 1.43 -12.72
N LYS A 130 21.97 1.39 -13.22
CA LYS A 130 22.25 1.56 -14.65
C LYS A 130 21.63 0.48 -15.52
N ASP A 131 21.57 -0.76 -15.02
CA ASP A 131 20.98 -1.87 -15.77
C ASP A 131 19.46 -1.72 -15.85
N MET A 132 18.81 -1.32 -14.75
CA MET A 132 17.38 -1.02 -14.71
C MET A 132 17.03 0.19 -15.58
N TYR A 133 17.88 1.22 -15.57
CA TYR A 133 17.71 2.40 -16.41
C TYR A 133 17.69 2.06 -17.89
N GLU A 134 18.67 1.31 -18.37
CA GLU A 134 18.72 0.90 -19.79
C GLU A 134 17.57 -0.07 -20.15
N LYS A 135 17.22 -1.00 -19.25
CA LYS A 135 16.05 -1.87 -19.45
C LYS A 135 14.75 -1.07 -19.55
N ALA A 136 14.55 -0.08 -18.67
CA ALA A 136 13.37 0.76 -18.70
C ALA A 136 13.30 1.63 -19.96
N LYS A 137 14.41 2.19 -20.41
CA LYS A 137 14.48 2.91 -21.71
C LYS A 137 14.08 1.98 -22.85
N ARG A 138 14.63 0.76 -22.87
CA ARG A 138 14.31 -0.21 -23.91
C ARG A 138 12.85 -0.65 -23.84
N PHE A 139 12.30 -0.84 -22.66
CA PHE A 139 10.88 -1.10 -22.48
C PHE A 139 10.02 0.01 -23.09
N TRP A 140 10.32 1.27 -22.80
CA TRP A 140 9.62 2.41 -23.39
C TRP A 140 9.68 2.42 -24.91
N GLU A 141 10.86 2.19 -25.49
CA GLU A 141 11.05 2.13 -26.94
C GLU A 141 10.14 1.08 -27.60
N VAL A 142 10.04 -0.11 -27.01
CA VAL A 142 9.22 -1.19 -27.57
C VAL A 142 7.74 -0.98 -27.29
N VAL A 143 7.38 -0.68 -26.03
CA VAL A 143 5.98 -0.66 -25.61
C VAL A 143 5.29 0.65 -25.95
N VAL A 144 5.96 1.80 -25.78
CA VAL A 144 5.34 3.12 -25.99
C VAL A 144 5.61 3.66 -27.38
N ASP A 145 6.88 3.57 -27.85
CA ASP A 145 7.30 4.11 -29.16
C ASP A 145 7.11 3.10 -30.30
N LYS A 146 6.68 1.85 -29.99
CA LYS A 146 6.42 0.76 -30.96
C LYS A 146 7.63 0.38 -31.82
N GLN A 147 8.83 0.53 -31.29
CA GLN A 147 10.03 0.07 -31.99
C GLN A 147 10.07 -1.47 -32.05
N PRO A 148 10.61 -2.02 -33.14
CA PRO A 148 10.74 -3.47 -33.29
C PRO A 148 11.69 -4.07 -32.26
N LEU A 149 11.45 -5.34 -31.91
CA LEU A 149 12.37 -6.13 -31.09
C LEU A 149 13.71 -6.28 -31.82
N LYS A 150 14.79 -6.28 -31.05
CA LYS A 150 16.15 -6.59 -31.53
C LYS A 150 16.38 -8.11 -31.52
N ASP A 151 17.44 -8.55 -32.20
CA ASP A 151 17.86 -9.96 -32.17
C ASP A 151 18.14 -10.41 -30.75
N GLY A 152 17.53 -11.51 -30.32
CA GLY A 152 17.66 -12.06 -28.97
C GLY A 152 16.67 -11.49 -27.94
N GLU A 153 15.82 -10.52 -28.29
CA GLU A 153 14.72 -10.05 -27.46
C GLU A 153 13.45 -10.86 -27.69
N TYR A 154 12.68 -11.09 -26.63
CA TYR A 154 11.43 -11.84 -26.66
C TYR A 154 10.27 -10.96 -26.21
N ALA A 155 9.12 -11.11 -26.85
CA ALA A 155 7.92 -10.31 -26.59
C ALA A 155 7.46 -10.33 -25.12
N ASP A 156 7.68 -11.45 -24.42
CA ASP A 156 7.28 -11.63 -23.03
C ASP A 156 7.97 -10.61 -22.07
N GLY A 157 9.17 -10.15 -22.44
CA GLY A 157 9.89 -9.11 -21.69
C GLY A 157 9.33 -7.69 -21.84
N PHE A 158 8.39 -7.49 -22.78
CA PHE A 158 7.82 -6.18 -23.13
C PHE A 158 6.29 -6.17 -23.03
N THR A 159 5.72 -6.96 -22.12
CA THR A 159 4.28 -6.98 -21.88
C THR A 159 3.85 -5.83 -20.98
N SER A 160 2.68 -5.27 -21.21
CA SER A 160 2.08 -4.23 -20.39
C SER A 160 0.58 -4.44 -20.26
N TRP A 161 0.06 -4.25 -19.05
CA TRP A 161 -1.37 -4.18 -18.76
C TRP A 161 -1.94 -2.78 -19.04
N TYR A 162 -1.08 -1.76 -19.16
CA TYR A 162 -1.48 -0.37 -19.38
C TYR A 162 -1.37 0.02 -20.84
N LYS A 163 -2.22 0.95 -21.26
CA LYS A 163 -2.15 1.58 -22.59
C LYS A 163 -0.95 2.53 -22.67
N ASP A 164 -0.48 2.83 -23.87
CA ASP A 164 0.64 3.76 -24.10
C ASP A 164 0.38 5.14 -23.51
N SER A 165 -0.90 5.60 -23.51
CA SER A 165 -1.29 6.87 -22.90
C SER A 165 -0.96 6.95 -21.41
N TYR A 166 -1.13 5.86 -20.66
CA TYR A 166 -0.78 5.83 -19.25
C TYR A 166 0.68 6.22 -19.00
N TYR A 167 1.61 5.65 -19.78
CA TYR A 167 3.04 5.97 -19.63
C TYR A 167 3.33 7.44 -19.94
N LYS A 168 2.72 7.98 -21.03
CA LYS A 168 2.90 9.36 -21.44
C LYS A 168 2.28 10.35 -20.45
N ASP A 169 1.10 10.03 -19.94
CA ASP A 169 0.39 10.89 -19.00
C ASP A 169 1.08 10.88 -17.61
N THR A 170 1.60 9.71 -17.19
CA THR A 170 2.25 9.57 -15.88
C THR A 170 3.67 10.12 -15.88
N PHE A 171 4.49 9.75 -16.85
CA PHE A 171 5.94 10.03 -16.84
C PHE A 171 6.37 11.12 -17.84
N GLY A 172 5.53 11.44 -18.80
CA GLY A 172 5.81 12.42 -19.83
C GLY A 172 6.73 11.91 -20.93
N ASP A 173 7.94 11.45 -20.56
CA ASP A 173 8.96 11.01 -21.50
C ASP A 173 9.74 9.77 -21.00
N LYS A 174 10.53 9.20 -21.93
CA LYS A 174 11.35 8.01 -21.71
C LYS A 174 12.39 8.17 -20.62
N GLU A 175 13.03 9.34 -20.54
CA GLU A 175 14.09 9.59 -19.58
C GLU A 175 13.54 9.68 -18.16
N THR A 176 12.40 10.33 -17.98
CA THR A 176 11.69 10.40 -16.69
C THR A 176 11.23 9.02 -16.25
N PHE A 177 10.62 8.23 -17.14
CA PHE A 177 10.24 6.85 -16.87
C PHE A 177 11.44 5.98 -16.47
N ALA A 178 12.55 6.07 -17.22
CA ALA A 178 13.73 5.26 -16.95
C ALA A 178 14.39 5.63 -15.61
N LYS A 179 14.42 6.91 -15.24
CA LYS A 179 14.92 7.37 -13.93
C LYS A 179 14.03 6.84 -12.80
N ASP A 180 12.72 6.94 -12.94
CA ASP A 180 11.77 6.42 -11.95
C ASP A 180 12.00 4.92 -11.71
N ARG A 181 12.12 4.13 -12.78
CA ARG A 181 12.33 2.68 -12.68
C ARG A 181 13.71 2.26 -12.20
N ALA A 182 14.70 3.13 -12.32
CA ALA A 182 16.07 2.89 -11.88
C ALA A 182 16.39 3.45 -10.49
N SER A 183 15.50 4.26 -9.94
CA SER A 183 15.61 4.79 -8.58
C SER A 183 15.11 3.77 -7.55
N LEU A 184 15.70 3.77 -6.36
CA LEU A 184 15.09 3.09 -5.22
C LEU A 184 13.72 3.73 -4.95
N SER A 185 12.69 2.91 -4.91
CA SER A 185 11.33 3.33 -4.57
C SER A 185 10.55 2.17 -3.96
N THR A 186 9.69 2.46 -3.00
CA THR A 186 8.76 1.52 -2.37
C THR A 186 7.34 2.06 -2.49
N LEU A 187 6.31 1.23 -2.25
CA LEU A 187 4.94 1.72 -2.23
C LEU A 187 4.71 2.69 -1.08
N ALA A 188 5.31 2.39 0.07
CA ALA A 188 5.21 3.22 1.26
C ALA A 188 6.56 3.36 1.97
N MET A 189 6.68 4.42 2.76
CA MET A 189 7.74 4.66 3.74
C MET A 189 7.09 4.82 5.11
N LEU A 190 7.56 4.05 6.07
CA LEU A 190 7.21 4.21 7.49
C LEU A 190 8.39 4.91 8.17
N LEU A 191 8.24 6.22 8.43
CA LEU A 191 9.28 7.07 9.01
C LEU A 191 8.93 7.41 10.45
N ASP A 192 9.68 6.87 11.41
CA ASP A 192 9.48 7.09 12.85
C ASP A 192 8.02 6.96 13.32
N GLY A 193 7.28 6.01 12.73
CA GLY A 193 5.88 5.75 13.03
C GLY A 193 4.86 6.51 12.18
N GLU A 194 5.29 7.36 11.26
CA GLU A 194 4.42 8.01 10.28
C GLU A 194 4.40 7.25 8.96
N TRP A 195 3.21 6.84 8.52
CA TRP A 195 3.00 6.11 7.27
C TRP A 195 2.79 7.05 6.10
N HIS A 196 3.70 7.03 5.13
CA HIS A 196 3.63 7.76 3.87
C HIS A 196 3.52 6.78 2.72
N GLU A 197 2.56 6.96 1.81
CA GLU A 197 2.35 6.04 0.69
C GLU A 197 2.02 6.80 -0.62
N GLN A 198 2.40 6.21 -1.76
CA GLN A 198 2.04 6.75 -3.07
C GLN A 198 0.57 6.53 -3.43
N GLY A 199 -0.06 5.57 -2.80
CA GLY A 199 -1.45 5.21 -2.94
C GLY A 199 -1.76 4.00 -2.06
N LYS A 200 -3.02 3.88 -1.63
CA LYS A 200 -3.49 2.80 -0.79
C LYS A 200 -3.48 1.49 -1.59
N MET A 201 -2.80 0.47 -1.07
CA MET A 201 -2.86 -0.88 -1.64
C MET A 201 -4.21 -1.51 -1.29
N GLY A 202 -4.85 -2.05 -2.31
CA GLY A 202 -6.07 -2.83 -2.19
C GLY A 202 -5.87 -4.28 -2.61
N TRP A 203 -6.96 -5.01 -2.66
CA TRP A 203 -6.98 -6.42 -3.03
C TRP A 203 -6.50 -6.62 -4.48
N PHE A 204 -5.88 -7.78 -4.74
CA PHE A 204 -5.38 -8.18 -6.07
C PHE A 204 -4.30 -7.27 -6.67
N GLY A 205 -3.49 -6.59 -5.83
CA GLY A 205 -2.42 -5.71 -6.28
C GLY A 205 -2.91 -4.42 -6.94
N MET A 206 -4.19 -4.08 -6.76
CA MET A 206 -4.74 -2.81 -7.24
C MET A 206 -4.46 -1.72 -6.20
N SER A 207 -3.76 -0.68 -6.63
CA SER A 207 -3.56 0.53 -5.84
C SER A 207 -4.38 1.67 -6.41
N ASP A 208 -4.83 2.59 -5.56
CA ASP A 208 -5.46 3.83 -5.98
C ASP A 208 -4.44 4.94 -6.35
N THR A 209 -3.18 4.54 -6.53
CA THR A 209 -2.10 5.43 -6.96
C THR A 209 -2.46 6.17 -8.24
N THR A 210 -2.40 7.49 -8.18
CA THR A 210 -2.55 8.38 -9.34
C THR A 210 -1.18 8.86 -9.82
N SER A 211 -1.12 9.45 -11.04
CA SER A 211 0.12 10.07 -11.53
C SER A 211 0.62 11.19 -10.63
N ASP A 212 -0.29 11.93 -10.02
CA ASP A 212 0.08 13.05 -9.15
C ASP A 212 0.55 12.55 -7.79
N SER A 213 -0.16 11.60 -7.16
CA SER A 213 0.27 11.01 -5.89
C SER A 213 1.62 10.28 -6.00
N LEU A 214 1.88 9.60 -7.13
CA LEU A 214 3.16 8.99 -7.42
C LEU A 214 4.29 10.04 -7.48
N LYS A 215 4.09 11.14 -8.19
CA LYS A 215 5.09 12.22 -8.30
C LYS A 215 5.37 12.87 -6.96
N GLU A 216 4.33 13.16 -6.19
CA GLU A 216 4.46 13.76 -4.85
C GLU A 216 5.21 12.81 -3.91
N TYR A 217 4.84 11.54 -3.88
CA TYR A 217 5.50 10.52 -3.07
C TYR A 217 6.97 10.33 -3.49
N THR A 218 7.26 10.19 -4.79
CA THR A 218 8.64 10.02 -5.28
C THR A 218 9.52 11.20 -4.86
N LYS A 219 9.00 12.43 -4.94
CA LYS A 219 9.71 13.63 -4.50
C LYS A 219 9.95 13.61 -2.98
N PHE A 220 8.92 13.27 -2.20
CA PHE A 220 9.02 13.12 -0.75
C PHE A 220 10.07 12.06 -0.40
N PHE A 221 9.96 10.85 -0.96
CA PHE A 221 10.82 9.71 -0.68
C PHE A 221 12.30 10.03 -0.92
N ASN A 222 12.63 10.55 -2.11
CA ASN A 222 14.01 10.86 -2.47
C ASN A 222 14.59 11.97 -1.58
N LYS A 223 13.80 13.05 -1.39
CA LYS A 223 14.23 14.18 -0.55
C LYS A 223 14.49 13.73 0.89
N THR A 224 13.59 12.91 1.46
CA THR A 224 13.72 12.38 2.81
C THR A 224 15.00 11.56 2.97
N LEU A 225 15.29 10.64 2.05
CA LEU A 225 16.51 9.82 2.12
C LEU A 225 17.79 10.66 1.96
N GLU A 226 17.79 11.67 1.09
CA GLU A 226 18.92 12.60 0.95
C GLU A 226 19.14 13.42 2.24
N GLU A 227 18.06 13.97 2.83
CA GLU A 227 18.12 14.73 4.08
C GLU A 227 18.59 13.86 5.26
N LEU A 228 18.12 12.60 5.34
CA LEU A 228 18.52 11.66 6.38
C LEU A 228 20.01 11.30 6.31
N LYS A 229 20.59 11.23 5.12
CA LYS A 229 22.06 11.03 4.98
C LYS A 229 22.87 12.12 5.65
N GLU A 230 22.35 13.34 5.65
CA GLU A 230 23.02 14.49 6.25
C GLU A 230 22.70 14.63 7.75
N THR A 231 21.46 14.42 8.13
CA THR A 231 20.96 14.72 9.48
C THR A 231 21.00 13.50 10.42
N HIS A 232 20.72 12.30 9.91
CA HIS A 232 20.64 11.03 10.65
C HIS A 232 21.37 9.90 9.90
N PRO A 233 22.70 10.04 9.66
CA PRO A 233 23.47 9.09 8.84
C PRO A 233 23.44 7.65 9.40
N HIS A 234 23.21 7.49 10.68
CA HIS A 234 23.13 6.19 11.38
C HIS A 234 21.69 5.67 11.54
N ALA A 235 20.69 6.37 11.00
CA ALA A 235 19.33 5.84 10.93
C ALA A 235 19.33 4.49 10.22
N THR A 236 18.55 3.54 10.73
CA THR A 236 18.37 2.24 10.07
C THR A 236 17.25 2.31 9.06
N VAL A 237 17.50 1.76 7.89
CA VAL A 237 16.46 1.50 6.87
C VAL A 237 16.31 0.01 6.67
N THR A 238 15.07 -0.48 6.74
CA THR A 238 14.72 -1.88 6.54
C THR A 238 13.66 -2.00 5.46
N LEU A 239 13.93 -2.85 4.47
CA LEU A 239 12.98 -3.20 3.42
C LEU A 239 12.04 -4.29 3.90
N VAL A 240 10.75 -4.07 3.73
CA VAL A 240 9.70 -5.00 4.16
C VAL A 240 8.79 -5.34 2.98
N ASP A 241 8.52 -6.62 2.81
CA ASP A 241 7.48 -7.17 1.92
C ASP A 241 6.20 -7.34 2.73
N CYS A 242 5.26 -6.44 2.54
CA CYS A 242 3.94 -6.50 3.18
C CYS A 242 2.92 -7.21 2.29
N HIS A 243 1.99 -7.86 2.96
CA HIS A 243 0.83 -8.53 2.38
C HIS A 243 -0.47 -7.87 2.86
N ILE A 244 -1.55 -7.93 2.02
CA ILE A 244 -2.92 -7.54 2.33
C ILE A 244 -3.93 -8.37 1.54
#